data_299d11fe544102c24eb9afbf9115ff48
#
_entry.id   299d11fe544102c24eb9afbf9115ff48
#
_cell.length_a   1.000
_cell.length_b   1.000
_cell.length_c   1.000
_cell.angle_alpha   90.00
_cell.angle_beta   90.00
_cell.angle_gamma   90.00
#
_symmetry.space_group_name_H-M   'P 1'
#
loop_
_entity.id
_entity.type
_entity.pdbx_description
1 polymer ?
#
loop_
_entity_poly.entity_id
_entity_poly.type
_entity_poly.pdbx_seq_one_letter_code
_entity_poly.pdbx_strand_id
1 'polypeptide(L)'
;MELLEQILAKENLNKAYKKVYQNKGVAGVDGITVEEISDYIKEHKEEIANKIRKRRYKPQPVKRVQIPKENGKKRNLGIPTVMDRIIQQAIVQVISPIFEEQFNDNSFGFRPGRSCEQAVVKVLEYLNDGYDWIVDIDLEKFFDTVNQDKLITIVGKTIKDGDVVSLIRKYLNAGVMINGVKKETKVGTPQGGNLSPLLSNIMLNELDKELEARGLNFVRYADDCVILVKSEKAANRVLESITKYIEKKLGLKVNAEKSKVARPTQTKYLGFSFWKTAGGKWKPKPHIKSYQKLKRKLKQLTNRSWSISLDERIKKINYVVRGWVNYFRIANMKGMLEEIDKHLRTRIRVIIWKQWKKISRRYKALRQLGMEHEIAFNCANTRKGFYQICKTRYIQFAINNEKLRKRGLVFLLDQYTKVHIECTN
;
A
#
# COMPACT_ATOMS: atom_id res chain seq x y z
N MET A 1 3.44 3.35 -36.91
CA MET A 1 4.79 3.29 -36.25
C MET A 1 4.80 2.02 -35.42
N GLU A 2 5.79 1.17 -35.58
CA GLU A 2 5.95 -0.07 -34.80
C GLU A 2 6.01 0.28 -33.30
N LEU A 3 5.49 -0.60 -32.44
CA LEU A 3 5.42 -0.34 -31.00
C LEU A 3 6.81 -0.16 -30.38
N LEU A 4 7.81 -0.88 -30.88
CA LEU A 4 9.18 -0.72 -30.43
C LEU A 4 9.70 0.70 -30.68
N GLU A 5 9.45 1.30 -31.81
CA GLU A 5 9.90 2.67 -32.11
C GLU A 5 9.12 3.72 -31.29
N GLN A 6 7.85 3.44 -30.95
CA GLN A 6 7.12 4.28 -29.99
C GLN A 6 7.75 4.23 -28.60
N ILE A 7 8.18 3.03 -28.16
CA ILE A 7 8.87 2.85 -26.87
C ILE A 7 10.19 3.62 -26.84
N LEU A 8 10.96 3.57 -27.94
CA LEU A 8 12.26 4.22 -28.07
C LEU A 8 12.18 5.71 -28.46
N ALA A 9 10.99 6.22 -28.74
CA ALA A 9 10.80 7.63 -29.08
C ALA A 9 11.31 8.55 -27.96
N LYS A 10 12.04 9.61 -28.35
CA LYS A 10 12.67 10.57 -27.42
C LYS A 10 11.70 11.13 -26.39
N GLU A 11 10.48 11.47 -26.82
CA GLU A 11 9.44 11.98 -25.91
C GLU A 11 9.02 10.96 -24.85
N ASN A 12 8.83 9.69 -25.28
CA ASN A 12 8.44 8.61 -24.38
C ASN A 12 9.55 8.29 -23.38
N LEU A 13 10.80 8.20 -23.83
CA LEU A 13 11.96 7.97 -22.96
C LEU A 13 12.16 9.12 -21.97
N ASN A 14 11.95 10.37 -22.37
CA ASN A 14 12.02 11.52 -21.48
C ASN A 14 10.93 11.49 -20.41
N LYS A 15 9.70 11.09 -20.75
CA LYS A 15 8.60 10.89 -19.77
C LYS A 15 8.98 9.78 -18.79
N ALA A 16 9.51 8.67 -19.27
CA ALA A 16 9.95 7.55 -18.45
C ALA A 16 11.09 7.95 -17.50
N TYR A 17 12.10 8.65 -17.99
CA TYR A 17 13.19 9.20 -17.19
C TYR A 17 12.66 10.09 -16.06
N LYS A 18 11.84 11.10 -16.38
CA LYS A 18 11.26 12.01 -15.39
C LYS A 18 10.51 11.26 -14.28
N LYS A 19 9.71 10.26 -14.66
CA LYS A 19 8.94 9.46 -13.70
C LYS A 19 9.83 8.62 -12.79
N VAL A 20 10.88 8.01 -13.32
CA VAL A 20 11.85 7.22 -12.54
C VAL A 20 12.67 8.15 -11.63
N TYR A 21 13.12 9.29 -12.13
CA TYR A 21 13.87 10.29 -11.37
C TYR A 21 13.07 10.84 -10.17
N GLN A 22 11.80 11.18 -10.38
CA GLN A 22 10.91 11.69 -9.33
C GLN A 22 10.69 10.69 -8.18
N ASN A 23 10.76 9.39 -8.46
CA ASN A 23 10.59 8.35 -7.45
C ASN A 23 11.82 8.17 -6.54
N LYS A 24 12.96 8.78 -6.86
CA LYS A 24 14.21 8.77 -6.06
C LYS A 24 14.58 7.38 -5.53
N GLY A 25 14.45 6.35 -6.37
CA GLY A 25 14.71 4.97 -5.97
C GLY A 25 16.20 4.66 -5.86
N VAL A 26 16.54 3.68 -5.05
CA VAL A 26 17.92 3.22 -4.79
C VAL A 26 18.56 2.64 -6.06
N ALA A 27 19.89 2.70 -6.17
CA ALA A 27 20.69 2.09 -7.26
C ALA A 27 20.52 0.56 -7.33
N GLY A 28 20.63 0.02 -8.54
CA GLY A 28 20.61 -1.42 -8.81
C GLY A 28 21.93 -2.12 -8.50
N VAL A 29 22.24 -3.16 -9.29
CA VAL A 29 23.49 -3.93 -9.17
C VAL A 29 24.71 -3.19 -9.72
N ASP A 30 24.49 -2.25 -10.63
CA ASP A 30 25.50 -1.40 -11.26
C ASP A 30 25.97 -0.24 -10.38
N GLY A 31 25.26 0.05 -9.30
CA GLY A 31 25.55 1.13 -8.38
C GLY A 31 25.18 2.52 -8.91
N ILE A 32 24.71 2.67 -10.16
CA ILE A 32 24.33 3.95 -10.74
C ILE A 32 23.08 4.49 -10.08
N THR A 33 23.17 5.70 -9.53
CA THR A 33 22.06 6.38 -8.84
C THR A 33 21.16 7.13 -9.83
N VAL A 34 20.02 7.63 -9.34
CA VAL A 34 19.11 8.44 -10.18
C VAL A 34 19.71 9.81 -10.50
N GLU A 35 20.64 10.30 -9.68
CA GLU A 35 21.37 11.56 -9.93
C GLU A 35 22.41 11.40 -11.06
N GLU A 36 23.09 10.25 -11.13
CA GLU A 36 24.16 9.97 -12.10
C GLU A 36 23.64 9.47 -13.45
N ILE A 37 22.42 8.95 -13.50
CA ILE A 37 21.87 8.31 -14.72
C ILE A 37 21.81 9.26 -15.93
N SER A 38 21.70 10.57 -15.70
CA SER A 38 21.64 11.56 -16.79
C SER A 38 22.91 11.52 -17.64
N ASP A 39 24.07 11.45 -17.00
CA ASP A 39 25.35 11.46 -17.70
C ASP A 39 25.62 10.10 -18.36
N TYR A 40 25.27 9.02 -17.69
CA TYR A 40 25.29 7.68 -18.28
C TYR A 40 24.42 7.59 -19.57
N ILE A 41 23.22 8.17 -19.57
CA ILE A 41 22.35 8.19 -20.76
C ILE A 41 22.98 9.00 -21.89
N LYS A 42 23.59 10.17 -21.62
CA LYS A 42 24.25 10.99 -22.64
C LYS A 42 25.30 10.20 -23.41
N GLU A 43 26.09 9.40 -22.73
CA GLU A 43 27.16 8.59 -23.31
C GLU A 43 26.66 7.34 -24.05
N HIS A 44 25.60 6.69 -23.55
CA HIS A 44 25.26 5.31 -23.95
C HIS A 44 23.90 5.19 -24.67
N LYS A 45 23.13 6.28 -24.84
CA LYS A 45 21.75 6.22 -25.38
C LYS A 45 21.64 5.54 -26.74
N GLU A 46 22.55 5.90 -27.68
CA GLU A 46 22.54 5.36 -29.05
C GLU A 46 22.90 3.88 -29.07
N GLU A 47 23.89 3.49 -28.27
CA GLU A 47 24.32 2.11 -28.13
C GLU A 47 23.19 1.25 -27.54
N ILE A 48 22.52 1.74 -26.49
CA ILE A 48 21.41 1.05 -25.84
C ILE A 48 20.23 0.89 -26.82
N ALA A 49 19.84 1.97 -27.51
CA ALA A 49 18.76 1.93 -28.49
C ALA A 49 19.06 0.93 -29.62
N ASN A 50 20.28 0.96 -30.16
CA ASN A 50 20.72 0.03 -31.20
C ASN A 50 20.75 -1.42 -30.68
N LYS A 51 21.19 -1.69 -29.46
CA LYS A 51 21.14 -3.00 -28.84
C LYS A 51 19.70 -3.51 -28.68
N ILE A 52 18.76 -2.64 -28.35
CA ILE A 52 17.34 -2.99 -28.23
C ILE A 52 16.78 -3.35 -29.62
N ARG A 53 16.95 -2.49 -30.64
CA ARG A 53 16.51 -2.74 -32.03
C ARG A 53 17.07 -4.06 -32.60
N LYS A 54 18.34 -4.33 -32.31
CA LYS A 54 19.02 -5.56 -32.77
C LYS A 54 18.74 -6.78 -31.89
N ARG A 55 17.81 -6.71 -30.94
CA ARG A 55 17.50 -7.76 -29.92
C ARG A 55 18.75 -8.20 -29.14
N ARG A 56 19.77 -7.36 -29.00
CA ARG A 56 21.03 -7.67 -28.27
C ARG A 56 21.06 -7.10 -26.86
N TYR A 57 20.10 -6.26 -26.49
CA TYR A 57 20.01 -5.73 -25.14
C TYR A 57 19.80 -6.86 -24.12
N LYS A 58 20.61 -6.84 -23.06
CA LYS A 58 20.54 -7.80 -21.94
C LYS A 58 20.26 -7.02 -20.66
N PRO A 59 19.05 -7.08 -20.10
CA PRO A 59 18.74 -6.47 -18.82
C PRO A 59 19.66 -7.00 -17.72
N GLN A 60 20.04 -6.14 -16.79
CA GLN A 60 20.85 -6.54 -15.63
C GLN A 60 20.01 -7.34 -14.63
N PRO A 61 20.62 -8.26 -13.86
CA PRO A 61 19.89 -8.96 -12.80
C PRO A 61 19.41 -7.98 -11.74
N VAL A 62 18.24 -8.25 -11.16
CA VAL A 62 17.71 -7.38 -10.08
C VAL A 62 18.44 -7.65 -8.77
N LYS A 63 18.81 -6.59 -8.06
CA LYS A 63 19.43 -6.68 -6.72
C LYS A 63 18.39 -7.13 -5.70
N ARG A 64 18.61 -8.28 -5.05
CA ARG A 64 17.69 -8.83 -4.05
C ARG A 64 17.84 -8.09 -2.72
N VAL A 65 16.70 -7.59 -2.20
CA VAL A 65 16.61 -7.01 -0.86
C VAL A 65 15.46 -7.69 -0.12
N GLN A 66 15.63 -7.93 1.17
CA GLN A 66 14.61 -8.54 2.03
C GLN A 66 14.00 -7.49 2.95
N ILE A 67 12.69 -7.31 2.84
CA ILE A 67 11.92 -6.40 3.70
C ILE A 67 11.15 -7.23 4.74
N PRO A 68 11.25 -6.91 6.04
CA PRO A 68 10.51 -7.63 7.08
C PRO A 68 8.99 -7.40 6.95
N LYS A 69 8.21 -8.48 7.04
CA LYS A 69 6.76 -8.43 7.16
C LYS A 69 6.35 -8.34 8.62
N GLU A 70 5.10 -7.91 8.89
CA GLU A 70 4.55 -7.79 10.26
C GLU A 70 4.52 -9.11 11.04
N ASN A 71 4.47 -10.23 10.35
CA ASN A 71 4.46 -11.58 10.94
C ASN A 71 5.86 -12.19 11.13
N GLY A 72 6.91 -11.38 11.06
CA GLY A 72 8.30 -11.84 11.18
C GLY A 72 8.88 -12.49 9.92
N LYS A 73 8.05 -12.86 8.93
CA LYS A 73 8.51 -13.36 7.63
C LYS A 73 9.14 -12.22 6.82
N LYS A 74 10.01 -12.54 5.87
CA LYS A 74 10.63 -11.57 4.96
C LYS A 74 9.92 -11.58 3.60
N ARG A 75 9.81 -10.40 2.98
CA ARG A 75 9.39 -10.23 1.59
C ARG A 75 10.62 -9.98 0.73
N ASN A 76 10.78 -10.74 -0.33
CA ASN A 76 11.83 -10.54 -1.30
C ASN A 76 11.43 -9.41 -2.26
N LEU A 77 12.27 -8.39 -2.37
CA LEU A 77 12.13 -7.32 -3.35
C LEU A 77 13.32 -7.37 -4.31
N GLY A 78 13.09 -7.16 -5.58
CA GLY A 78 14.14 -7.00 -6.59
C GLY A 78 14.27 -5.52 -6.98
N ILE A 79 15.47 -4.98 -6.97
CA ILE A 79 15.75 -3.61 -7.40
C ILE A 79 16.45 -3.67 -8.75
N PRO A 80 15.79 -3.33 -9.87
CA PRO A 80 16.44 -3.22 -11.18
C PRO A 80 17.39 -2.01 -11.21
N THR A 81 18.31 -1.99 -12.17
CA THR A 81 19.13 -0.79 -12.44
C THR A 81 18.26 0.40 -12.80
N VAL A 82 18.77 1.62 -12.63
CA VAL A 82 18.00 2.82 -12.98
C VAL A 82 17.68 2.83 -14.47
N MET A 83 18.63 2.42 -15.33
CA MET A 83 18.43 2.32 -16.77
C MET A 83 17.32 1.31 -17.13
N ASP A 84 17.35 0.13 -16.53
CA ASP A 84 16.30 -0.89 -16.75
C ASP A 84 14.93 -0.40 -16.28
N ARG A 85 14.86 0.37 -15.18
CA ARG A 85 13.58 0.99 -14.74
C ARG A 85 13.06 2.00 -15.76
N ILE A 86 13.94 2.78 -16.40
CA ILE A 86 13.55 3.75 -17.44
C ILE A 86 13.00 3.01 -18.65
N ILE A 87 13.68 1.97 -19.14
CA ILE A 87 13.22 1.19 -20.30
C ILE A 87 11.91 0.48 -19.97
N GLN A 88 11.79 -0.17 -18.81
CA GLN A 88 10.55 -0.79 -18.36
C GLN A 88 9.40 0.23 -18.27
N GLN A 89 9.68 1.44 -17.75
CA GLN A 89 8.70 2.52 -17.66
C GLN A 89 8.28 3.00 -19.06
N ALA A 90 9.21 3.08 -20.02
CA ALA A 90 8.90 3.41 -21.40
C ALA A 90 8.02 2.37 -22.08
N ILE A 91 8.28 1.07 -21.83
CA ILE A 91 7.43 -0.04 -22.29
C ILE A 91 6.02 0.13 -21.70
N VAL A 92 5.90 0.28 -20.39
CA VAL A 92 4.60 0.42 -19.70
C VAL A 92 3.77 1.57 -20.27
N GLN A 93 4.38 2.71 -20.57
CA GLN A 93 3.68 3.89 -21.10
C GLN A 93 3.02 3.62 -22.46
N VAL A 94 3.63 2.78 -23.29
CA VAL A 94 3.14 2.47 -24.63
C VAL A 94 2.14 1.30 -24.62
N ILE A 95 2.42 0.24 -23.85
CA ILE A 95 1.57 -0.96 -23.91
C ILE A 95 0.40 -0.93 -22.91
N SER A 96 0.50 -0.15 -21.82
CA SER A 96 -0.57 -0.08 -20.81
C SER A 96 -1.92 0.37 -21.38
N PRO A 97 -2.01 1.41 -22.23
CA PRO A 97 -3.29 1.79 -22.84
C PRO A 97 -3.95 0.65 -23.64
N ILE A 98 -3.16 -0.15 -24.36
CA ILE A 98 -3.65 -1.26 -25.18
C ILE A 98 -4.31 -2.35 -24.31
N PHE A 99 -3.72 -2.63 -23.15
CA PHE A 99 -4.29 -3.61 -22.22
C PHE A 99 -5.40 -3.03 -21.36
N GLU A 100 -5.40 -1.72 -21.10
CA GLU A 100 -6.42 -1.06 -20.29
C GLU A 100 -7.82 -1.23 -20.88
N GLU A 101 -7.95 -1.25 -22.20
CA GLU A 101 -9.20 -1.53 -22.93
C GLU A 101 -9.75 -2.95 -22.72
N GLN A 102 -8.88 -3.89 -22.30
CA GLN A 102 -9.24 -5.29 -22.10
C GLN A 102 -9.47 -5.66 -20.63
N PHE A 103 -9.08 -4.77 -19.71
CA PHE A 103 -9.22 -5.05 -18.28
C PHE A 103 -10.66 -4.89 -17.81
N ASN A 104 -11.13 -5.86 -17.03
CA ASN A 104 -12.45 -5.84 -16.43
C ASN A 104 -12.65 -4.63 -15.50
N ASP A 105 -13.85 -4.09 -15.47
CA ASP A 105 -14.19 -2.93 -14.63
C ASP A 105 -14.12 -3.22 -13.12
N ASN A 106 -14.24 -4.47 -12.72
CA ASN A 106 -14.11 -4.91 -11.33
C ASN A 106 -12.64 -5.11 -10.88
N SER A 107 -11.66 -4.81 -11.75
CA SER A 107 -10.22 -4.80 -11.45
C SER A 107 -9.73 -3.39 -11.23
N PHE A 108 -9.11 -3.10 -10.06
CA PHE A 108 -8.77 -1.74 -9.62
C PHE A 108 -7.27 -1.53 -9.38
N GLY A 109 -6.51 -2.57 -9.00
CA GLY A 109 -5.11 -2.43 -8.62
C GLY A 109 -4.19 -2.09 -9.78
N PHE A 110 -3.24 -1.17 -9.58
CA PHE A 110 -2.21 -0.78 -10.55
C PHE A 110 -2.73 -0.20 -11.88
N ARG A 111 -3.96 0.27 -11.92
CA ARG A 111 -4.59 0.86 -13.10
C ARG A 111 -4.71 2.38 -12.96
N PRO A 112 -4.52 3.16 -14.06
CA PRO A 112 -4.70 4.60 -14.05
C PRO A 112 -6.15 4.97 -13.72
N GLY A 113 -6.34 6.00 -12.89
CA GLY A 113 -7.68 6.46 -12.49
C GLY A 113 -8.45 5.53 -11.55
N ARG A 114 -7.88 4.40 -11.13
CA ARG A 114 -8.49 3.44 -10.20
C ARG A 114 -7.83 3.50 -8.82
N SER A 115 -8.59 3.23 -7.76
CA SER A 115 -8.12 3.35 -6.37
C SER A 115 -8.62 2.22 -5.46
N CYS A 116 -7.97 2.06 -4.30
CA CYS A 116 -8.44 1.17 -3.23
C CYS A 116 -9.86 1.56 -2.76
N GLU A 117 -10.14 2.85 -2.72
CA GLU A 117 -11.43 3.39 -2.30
C GLU A 117 -12.56 2.92 -3.21
N GLN A 118 -12.36 3.05 -4.54
CA GLN A 118 -13.34 2.56 -5.54
C GLN A 118 -13.57 1.05 -5.42
N ALA A 119 -12.50 0.26 -5.19
CA ALA A 119 -12.63 -1.18 -4.96
C ALA A 119 -13.48 -1.50 -3.73
N VAL A 120 -13.29 -0.77 -2.62
CA VAL A 120 -14.09 -0.96 -1.40
C VAL A 120 -15.54 -0.53 -1.60
N VAL A 121 -15.79 0.56 -2.32
CA VAL A 121 -17.13 1.02 -2.68
C VAL A 121 -17.83 -0.04 -3.53
N LYS A 122 -17.13 -0.63 -4.52
CA LYS A 122 -17.71 -1.70 -5.34
C LYS A 122 -18.08 -2.95 -4.54
N VAL A 123 -17.28 -3.32 -3.55
CA VAL A 123 -17.66 -4.39 -2.61
C VAL A 123 -18.92 -4.03 -1.83
N LEU A 124 -19.06 -2.77 -1.38
CA LEU A 124 -20.24 -2.30 -0.66
C LEU A 124 -21.52 -2.34 -1.53
N GLU A 125 -21.42 -2.00 -2.81
CA GLU A 125 -22.55 -2.12 -3.75
C GLU A 125 -23.08 -3.55 -3.74
N TYR A 126 -22.23 -4.54 -4.00
CA TYR A 126 -22.62 -5.96 -3.98
C TYR A 126 -23.17 -6.43 -2.62
N LEU A 127 -22.58 -5.96 -1.50
CA LEU A 127 -23.07 -6.29 -0.16
C LEU A 127 -24.49 -5.75 0.07
N ASN A 128 -24.77 -4.52 -0.40
CA ASN A 128 -26.10 -3.91 -0.30
C ASN A 128 -27.12 -4.52 -1.27
N ASP A 129 -26.66 -5.15 -2.36
CA ASP A 129 -27.47 -5.96 -3.27
C ASP A 129 -27.77 -7.37 -2.73
N GLY A 130 -27.35 -7.66 -1.49
CA GLY A 130 -27.64 -8.92 -0.79
C GLY A 130 -26.63 -10.05 -1.02
N TYR A 131 -25.46 -9.78 -1.59
CA TYR A 131 -24.36 -10.75 -1.72
C TYR A 131 -23.47 -10.70 -0.48
N ASP A 132 -23.93 -11.26 0.63
CA ASP A 132 -23.31 -11.10 1.96
C ASP A 132 -22.45 -12.28 2.43
N TRP A 133 -21.98 -13.09 1.48
CA TRP A 133 -20.93 -14.08 1.69
C TRP A 133 -19.73 -13.77 0.79
N ILE A 134 -18.55 -13.74 1.38
CA ILE A 134 -17.30 -13.37 0.69
C ILE A 134 -16.39 -14.57 0.58
N VAL A 135 -15.94 -14.87 -0.64
CA VAL A 135 -14.85 -15.77 -0.95
C VAL A 135 -13.61 -14.92 -1.11
N ASP A 136 -12.69 -15.01 -0.16
CA ASP A 136 -11.41 -14.28 -0.15
C ASP A 136 -10.32 -15.21 -0.70
N ILE A 137 -9.72 -14.84 -1.84
CA ILE A 137 -8.69 -15.62 -2.52
C ILE A 137 -7.33 -14.94 -2.37
N ASP A 138 -6.39 -15.61 -1.71
CA ASP A 138 -4.98 -15.21 -1.55
C ASP A 138 -4.10 -16.12 -2.43
N LEU A 139 -3.33 -15.54 -3.33
CA LEU A 139 -2.40 -16.29 -4.18
C LEU A 139 -1.05 -16.47 -3.46
N GLU A 140 -0.54 -17.71 -3.44
CA GLU A 140 0.73 -17.99 -2.79
C GLU A 140 1.90 -17.44 -3.59
N LYS A 141 2.57 -16.41 -3.06
CA LYS A 141 3.78 -15.81 -3.68
C LYS A 141 3.61 -15.52 -5.16
N PHE A 142 2.48 -14.98 -5.56
CA PHE A 142 2.08 -14.77 -6.96
C PHE A 142 3.26 -14.33 -7.85
N PHE A 143 3.95 -13.24 -7.49
CA PHE A 143 5.08 -12.72 -8.29
C PHE A 143 6.26 -13.71 -8.43
N ASP A 144 6.44 -14.62 -7.47
CA ASP A 144 7.54 -15.60 -7.50
C ASP A 144 7.15 -16.89 -8.26
N THR A 145 5.85 -17.11 -8.57
CA THR A 145 5.32 -18.38 -9.09
C THR A 145 4.71 -18.30 -10.50
N VAL A 146 4.54 -17.08 -11.05
CA VAL A 146 3.99 -16.91 -12.41
C VAL A 146 4.80 -17.66 -13.45
N ASN A 147 4.11 -18.47 -14.27
CA ASN A 147 4.71 -19.13 -15.41
C ASN A 147 5.00 -18.10 -16.52
N GLN A 148 6.29 -17.87 -16.81
CA GLN A 148 6.73 -16.83 -17.73
C GLN A 148 6.30 -17.13 -19.17
N ASP A 149 6.33 -18.40 -19.63
CA ASP A 149 5.93 -18.75 -20.99
C ASP A 149 4.45 -18.50 -21.21
N LYS A 150 3.62 -18.86 -20.25
CA LYS A 150 2.19 -18.58 -20.29
C LYS A 150 1.91 -17.07 -20.32
N LEU A 151 2.58 -16.30 -19.47
CA LEU A 151 2.46 -14.85 -19.44
C LEU A 151 2.86 -14.23 -20.79
N ILE A 152 3.98 -14.64 -21.36
CA ILE A 152 4.45 -14.16 -22.66
C ILE A 152 3.48 -14.56 -23.78
N THR A 153 2.88 -15.73 -23.72
CA THR A 153 1.84 -16.15 -24.66
C THR A 153 0.62 -15.24 -24.59
N ILE A 154 0.18 -14.87 -23.38
CA ILE A 154 -0.95 -13.94 -23.19
C ILE A 154 -0.59 -12.54 -23.72
N VAL A 155 0.59 -12.03 -23.40
CA VAL A 155 1.10 -10.75 -23.92
C VAL A 155 1.12 -10.76 -25.44
N GLY A 156 1.66 -11.82 -26.06
CA GLY A 156 1.78 -11.96 -27.51
C GLY A 156 0.45 -12.07 -28.26
N LYS A 157 -0.64 -12.47 -27.61
CA LYS A 157 -1.98 -12.45 -28.21
C LYS A 157 -2.45 -11.02 -28.53
N THR A 158 -2.08 -10.07 -27.71
CA THR A 158 -2.46 -8.65 -27.84
C THR A 158 -1.35 -7.84 -28.53
N ILE A 159 -0.11 -7.99 -28.07
CA ILE A 159 1.05 -7.28 -28.64
C ILE A 159 1.60 -8.09 -29.81
N LYS A 160 1.32 -7.65 -31.03
CA LYS A 160 1.77 -8.33 -32.26
C LYS A 160 3.20 -7.98 -32.65
N ASP A 161 3.89 -7.13 -31.91
CA ASP A 161 5.27 -6.72 -32.11
C ASP A 161 6.22 -7.71 -31.41
N GLY A 162 6.88 -8.56 -32.18
CA GLY A 162 7.80 -9.59 -31.68
C GLY A 162 9.05 -9.04 -30.99
N ASP A 163 9.46 -7.80 -31.29
CA ASP A 163 10.60 -7.15 -30.66
C ASP A 163 10.25 -6.71 -29.25
N VAL A 164 9.06 -6.14 -29.07
CA VAL A 164 8.54 -5.77 -27.74
C VAL A 164 8.32 -7.01 -26.87
N VAL A 165 7.71 -8.06 -27.40
CA VAL A 165 7.50 -9.33 -26.68
C VAL A 165 8.84 -9.96 -26.28
N SER A 166 9.83 -9.95 -27.18
CA SER A 166 11.19 -10.44 -26.89
C SER A 166 11.86 -9.63 -25.78
N LEU A 167 11.73 -8.30 -25.81
CA LEU A 167 12.29 -7.43 -24.77
C LEU A 167 11.64 -7.67 -23.40
N ILE A 168 10.32 -7.84 -23.35
CA ILE A 168 9.60 -8.21 -22.11
C ILE A 168 10.10 -9.55 -21.58
N ARG A 169 10.25 -10.56 -22.45
CA ARG A 169 10.80 -11.87 -22.05
C ARG A 169 12.20 -11.75 -21.44
N LYS A 170 13.06 -10.90 -22.00
CA LYS A 170 14.40 -10.66 -21.45
C LYS A 170 14.36 -10.07 -20.05
N TYR A 171 13.42 -9.16 -19.76
CA TYR A 171 13.23 -8.65 -18.41
C TYR A 171 12.78 -9.71 -17.43
N LEU A 172 11.92 -10.64 -17.84
CA LEU A 172 11.50 -11.77 -16.99
C LEU A 172 12.70 -12.70 -16.69
N ASN A 173 13.59 -12.91 -17.66
CA ASN A 173 14.76 -13.78 -17.56
C ASN A 173 16.03 -13.09 -17.03
N ALA A 174 15.98 -11.83 -16.66
CA ALA A 174 17.16 -11.04 -16.23
C ALA A 174 17.93 -11.67 -15.06
N GLY A 175 17.25 -12.47 -14.25
CA GLY A 175 17.81 -13.10 -13.08
C GLY A 175 17.84 -12.20 -11.84
N VAL A 176 18.35 -12.76 -10.75
CA VAL A 176 18.43 -12.07 -9.44
C VAL A 176 19.84 -12.17 -8.92
N MET A 177 20.36 -11.04 -8.44
CA MET A 177 21.65 -10.96 -7.76
C MET A 177 21.47 -11.13 -6.25
N ILE A 178 22.05 -12.18 -5.67
CA ILE A 178 22.00 -12.47 -4.23
C ILE A 178 23.43 -12.59 -3.72
N ASN A 179 23.83 -11.71 -2.83
CA ASN A 179 25.18 -11.68 -2.24
C ASN A 179 26.32 -11.75 -3.31
N GLY A 180 26.17 -10.99 -4.39
CA GLY A 180 27.14 -10.94 -5.48
C GLY A 180 27.05 -12.10 -6.49
N VAL A 181 26.19 -13.10 -6.28
CA VAL A 181 26.00 -14.23 -7.18
C VAL A 181 24.71 -14.07 -7.98
N LYS A 182 24.82 -14.14 -9.31
CA LYS A 182 23.65 -14.14 -10.22
C LYS A 182 22.99 -15.52 -10.18
N LYS A 183 21.67 -15.52 -9.92
CA LYS A 183 20.80 -16.70 -10.06
C LYS A 183 19.81 -16.47 -11.18
N GLU A 184 19.70 -17.43 -12.08
CA GLU A 184 18.68 -17.40 -13.12
C GLU A 184 17.28 -17.55 -12.55
N THR A 185 16.30 -16.89 -13.18
CA THR A 185 14.87 -17.01 -12.84
C THR A 185 14.12 -17.51 -14.07
N LYS A 186 13.66 -18.77 -14.01
CA LYS A 186 12.82 -19.39 -15.05
C LYS A 186 11.32 -19.25 -14.75
N VAL A 187 10.98 -18.80 -13.55
CA VAL A 187 9.62 -18.67 -13.03
C VAL A 187 9.51 -17.35 -12.28
N GLY A 188 8.35 -16.74 -12.32
CA GLY A 188 8.04 -15.51 -11.60
C GLY A 188 8.36 -14.22 -12.36
N THR A 189 7.87 -13.14 -11.82
CA THR A 189 8.17 -11.77 -12.26
C THR A 189 8.92 -11.04 -11.15
N PRO A 190 10.00 -10.30 -11.43
CA PRO A 190 10.75 -9.61 -10.39
C PRO A 190 9.86 -8.62 -9.63
N GLN A 191 9.68 -8.81 -8.31
CA GLN A 191 8.97 -7.84 -7.48
C GLN A 191 9.79 -6.55 -7.35
N GLY A 192 9.27 -5.41 -7.86
CA GLY A 192 9.91 -4.11 -7.79
C GLY A 192 10.33 -3.51 -9.14
N GLY A 193 10.19 -4.23 -10.23
CA GLY A 193 10.30 -3.68 -11.59
C GLY A 193 9.04 -2.87 -11.97
N ASN A 194 9.21 -1.82 -12.78
CA ASN A 194 8.10 -0.98 -13.23
C ASN A 194 7.10 -1.73 -14.12
N LEU A 195 7.54 -2.77 -14.79
CA LEU A 195 6.72 -3.58 -15.70
C LEU A 195 5.87 -4.63 -14.95
N SER A 196 6.32 -5.09 -13.77
CA SER A 196 5.69 -6.20 -13.04
C SER A 196 4.22 -5.96 -12.66
N PRO A 197 3.77 -4.77 -12.25
CA PRO A 197 2.36 -4.50 -11.96
C PRO A 197 1.44 -4.70 -13.17
N LEU A 198 1.87 -4.24 -14.35
CA LEU A 198 1.11 -4.41 -15.60
C LEU A 198 1.04 -5.88 -15.99
N LEU A 199 2.17 -6.60 -15.97
CA LEU A 199 2.23 -8.03 -16.28
C LEU A 199 1.38 -8.85 -15.31
N SER A 200 1.32 -8.45 -14.06
CA SER A 200 0.42 -9.04 -13.05
C SER A 200 -1.04 -8.91 -13.46
N ASN A 201 -1.47 -7.72 -13.85
CA ASN A 201 -2.83 -7.49 -14.31
C ASN A 201 -3.16 -8.24 -15.60
N ILE A 202 -2.22 -8.32 -16.55
CA ILE A 202 -2.39 -9.08 -17.79
C ILE A 202 -2.63 -10.58 -17.48
N MET A 203 -1.84 -11.15 -16.58
CA MET A 203 -2.01 -12.56 -16.18
C MET A 203 -3.33 -12.79 -15.46
N LEU A 204 -3.69 -11.91 -14.52
CA LEU A 204 -4.90 -12.07 -13.71
C LEU A 204 -6.19 -11.65 -14.43
N ASN A 205 -6.09 -10.94 -15.55
CA ASN A 205 -7.24 -10.65 -16.40
C ASN A 205 -7.88 -11.94 -16.97
N GLU A 206 -7.12 -13.01 -17.13
CA GLU A 206 -7.68 -14.31 -17.49
C GLU A 206 -8.56 -14.89 -16.38
N LEU A 207 -8.25 -14.61 -15.10
CA LEU A 207 -9.14 -14.92 -13.98
C LEU A 207 -10.38 -14.04 -14.01
N ASP A 208 -10.21 -12.75 -14.27
CA ASP A 208 -11.33 -11.79 -14.33
C ASP A 208 -12.35 -12.19 -15.41
N LYS A 209 -11.87 -12.58 -16.60
CA LYS A 209 -12.72 -13.10 -17.71
C LYS A 209 -13.48 -14.37 -17.32
N GLU A 210 -12.83 -15.29 -16.60
CA GLU A 210 -13.47 -16.50 -16.12
C GLU A 210 -14.57 -16.22 -15.08
N LEU A 211 -14.29 -15.29 -14.15
CA LEU A 211 -15.26 -14.88 -13.14
C LEU A 211 -16.48 -14.20 -13.78
N GLU A 212 -16.25 -13.34 -14.77
CA GLU A 212 -17.29 -12.67 -15.54
C GLU A 212 -18.12 -13.68 -16.37
N ALA A 213 -17.47 -14.59 -17.08
CA ALA A 213 -18.13 -15.64 -17.87
C ALA A 213 -19.03 -16.56 -17.02
N ARG A 214 -18.72 -16.72 -15.73
CA ARG A 214 -19.55 -17.44 -14.76
C ARG A 214 -20.64 -16.59 -14.12
N GLY A 215 -20.75 -15.30 -14.46
CA GLY A 215 -21.69 -14.36 -13.86
C GLY A 215 -21.43 -14.11 -12.36
N LEU A 216 -20.19 -14.20 -11.91
CA LEU A 216 -19.81 -14.01 -10.51
C LEU A 216 -19.50 -12.53 -10.21
N ASN A 217 -20.05 -12.01 -9.13
CA ASN A 217 -19.72 -10.69 -8.63
C ASN A 217 -18.38 -10.75 -7.91
N PHE A 218 -17.38 -10.02 -8.41
CA PHE A 218 -16.04 -10.00 -7.83
C PHE A 218 -15.46 -8.59 -7.81
N VAL A 219 -14.48 -8.39 -6.97
CA VAL A 219 -13.65 -7.17 -6.94
C VAL A 219 -12.20 -7.58 -6.74
N ARG A 220 -11.34 -7.21 -7.67
CA ARG A 220 -9.91 -7.51 -7.60
C ARG A 220 -9.07 -6.23 -7.47
N TYR A 221 -8.12 -6.25 -6.54
CA TYR A 221 -7.09 -5.23 -6.41
C TYR A 221 -5.70 -5.88 -6.45
N ALA A 222 -5.03 -5.84 -7.60
CA ALA A 222 -3.81 -6.59 -7.85
C ALA A 222 -4.03 -8.11 -7.65
N ASP A 223 -3.33 -8.74 -6.71
CA ASP A 223 -3.46 -10.15 -6.32
C ASP A 223 -4.55 -10.41 -5.26
N ASP A 224 -5.06 -9.38 -4.60
CA ASP A 224 -6.17 -9.50 -3.65
C ASP A 224 -7.51 -9.56 -4.41
N CYS A 225 -8.20 -10.69 -4.39
CA CYS A 225 -9.48 -10.91 -5.06
C CYS A 225 -10.54 -11.39 -4.08
N VAL A 226 -11.71 -10.74 -4.10
CA VAL A 226 -12.89 -11.17 -3.35
C VAL A 226 -14.05 -11.42 -4.29
N ILE A 227 -14.77 -12.53 -4.09
CA ILE A 227 -15.95 -12.89 -4.85
C ILE A 227 -17.14 -12.90 -3.88
N LEU A 228 -18.26 -12.30 -4.28
CA LEU A 228 -19.43 -12.12 -3.42
C LEU A 228 -20.57 -12.99 -3.94
N VAL A 229 -21.19 -13.73 -3.03
CA VAL A 229 -22.32 -14.63 -3.31
C VAL A 229 -23.38 -14.55 -2.22
N LYS A 230 -24.59 -15.10 -2.50
CA LYS A 230 -25.75 -14.99 -1.61
C LYS A 230 -25.81 -16.05 -0.50
N SER A 231 -25.08 -17.15 -0.61
CA SER A 231 -25.14 -18.24 0.38
C SER A 231 -23.77 -18.87 0.65
N GLU A 232 -23.61 -19.44 1.83
CA GLU A 232 -22.40 -20.15 2.24
C GLU A 232 -22.10 -21.35 1.35
N LYS A 233 -23.15 -22.11 1.01
CA LYS A 233 -23.04 -23.27 0.11
C LYS A 233 -22.51 -22.87 -1.27
N ALA A 234 -22.98 -21.74 -1.81
CA ALA A 234 -22.49 -21.18 -3.07
C ALA A 234 -21.04 -20.71 -2.91
N ALA A 235 -20.68 -20.05 -1.81
CA ALA A 235 -19.33 -19.58 -1.54
C ALA A 235 -18.30 -20.72 -1.51
N ASN A 236 -18.62 -21.81 -0.83
CA ASN A 236 -17.73 -22.99 -0.77
C ASN A 236 -17.55 -23.63 -2.15
N ARG A 237 -18.63 -23.79 -2.95
CA ARG A 237 -18.54 -24.30 -4.34
C ARG A 237 -17.69 -23.39 -5.22
N VAL A 238 -17.86 -22.08 -5.09
CA VAL A 238 -17.07 -21.09 -5.86
C VAL A 238 -15.60 -21.17 -5.45
N LEU A 239 -15.29 -21.20 -4.15
CA LEU A 239 -13.91 -21.35 -3.68
C LEU A 239 -13.24 -22.58 -4.29
N GLU A 240 -13.88 -23.74 -4.22
CA GLU A 240 -13.33 -25.00 -4.77
C GLU A 240 -13.13 -24.90 -6.29
N SER A 241 -14.13 -24.46 -7.03
CA SER A 241 -14.10 -24.43 -8.49
C SER A 241 -13.13 -23.40 -9.05
N ILE A 242 -13.01 -22.23 -8.40
CA ILE A 242 -12.05 -21.18 -8.81
C ILE A 242 -10.63 -21.57 -8.43
N THR A 243 -10.42 -22.21 -7.26
CA THR A 243 -9.11 -22.77 -6.91
C THR A 243 -8.63 -23.76 -7.98
N LYS A 244 -9.49 -24.69 -8.39
CA LYS A 244 -9.17 -25.64 -9.48
C LYS A 244 -8.83 -24.93 -10.81
N TYR A 245 -9.55 -23.85 -11.15
CA TYR A 245 -9.26 -23.07 -12.34
C TYR A 245 -7.89 -22.39 -12.25
N ILE A 246 -7.63 -21.68 -11.14
CA ILE A 246 -6.38 -20.96 -10.89
C ILE A 246 -5.19 -21.93 -10.98
N GLU A 247 -5.28 -23.10 -10.36
CA GLU A 247 -4.17 -24.05 -10.32
C GLU A 247 -3.98 -24.78 -11.66
N LYS A 248 -5.05 -25.30 -12.26
CA LYS A 248 -4.96 -26.11 -13.50
C LYS A 248 -4.81 -25.25 -14.75
N LYS A 249 -5.56 -24.14 -14.84
CA LYS A 249 -5.59 -23.31 -16.06
C LYS A 249 -4.59 -22.17 -16.00
N LEU A 250 -4.44 -21.48 -14.91
CA LEU A 250 -3.47 -20.39 -14.80
C LEU A 250 -2.07 -20.86 -14.34
N GLY A 251 -1.97 -22.05 -13.71
CA GLY A 251 -0.70 -22.55 -13.18
C GLY A 251 -0.21 -21.72 -11.97
N LEU A 252 -1.11 -21.04 -11.30
CA LEU A 252 -0.84 -20.31 -10.08
C LEU A 252 -1.25 -21.13 -8.87
N LYS A 253 -0.70 -20.84 -7.69
CA LYS A 253 -1.01 -21.59 -6.47
C LYS A 253 -1.87 -20.74 -5.53
N VAL A 254 -2.98 -21.32 -5.07
CA VAL A 254 -3.84 -20.70 -4.07
C VAL A 254 -3.32 -21.01 -2.67
N ASN A 255 -3.28 -20.01 -1.80
CA ASN A 255 -2.87 -20.18 -0.40
C ASN A 255 -4.05 -20.72 0.42
N ALA A 256 -4.08 -22.01 0.66
CA ALA A 256 -5.16 -22.68 1.38
C ALA A 256 -5.36 -22.19 2.84
N GLU A 257 -4.29 -21.72 3.51
CA GLU A 257 -4.39 -21.22 4.90
C GLU A 257 -5.05 -19.84 4.98
N LYS A 258 -4.98 -19.04 3.93
CA LYS A 258 -5.48 -17.68 3.93
C LYS A 258 -6.76 -17.50 3.14
N SER A 259 -6.91 -18.29 2.05
CA SER A 259 -8.14 -18.27 1.26
C SER A 259 -9.28 -18.87 2.07
N LYS A 260 -10.40 -18.17 2.12
CA LYS A 260 -11.50 -18.58 3.00
C LYS A 260 -12.85 -18.04 2.55
N VAL A 261 -13.89 -18.70 2.99
CA VAL A 261 -15.26 -18.19 2.96
C VAL A 261 -15.54 -17.49 4.30
N ALA A 262 -16.05 -16.29 4.27
CA ALA A 262 -16.34 -15.54 5.49
C ALA A 262 -17.49 -14.55 5.32
N ARG A 263 -18.11 -14.16 6.45
CA ARG A 263 -19.04 -13.03 6.49
C ARG A 263 -18.26 -11.70 6.33
N PRO A 264 -18.89 -10.64 5.82
CA PRO A 264 -18.25 -9.34 5.62
C PRO A 264 -17.63 -8.74 6.89
N THR A 265 -18.23 -9.03 8.06
CA THR A 265 -17.75 -8.58 9.36
C THR A 265 -16.40 -9.20 9.77
N GLN A 266 -16.08 -10.37 9.23
CA GLN A 266 -14.86 -11.15 9.52
C GLN A 266 -13.81 -11.02 8.40
N THR A 267 -14.18 -10.46 7.26
CA THR A 267 -13.29 -10.27 6.12
C THR A 267 -12.39 -9.06 6.33
N LYS A 268 -11.16 -9.18 5.84
CA LYS A 268 -10.22 -8.06 5.73
C LYS A 268 -9.87 -7.86 4.25
N TYR A 269 -10.49 -6.88 3.62
CA TYR A 269 -10.18 -6.50 2.24
C TYR A 269 -9.54 -5.11 2.21
N LEU A 270 -8.34 -4.98 1.65
CA LEU A 270 -7.57 -3.73 1.58
C LEU A 270 -7.48 -2.97 2.91
N GLY A 271 -7.44 -3.70 4.03
CA GLY A 271 -7.39 -3.09 5.38
C GLY A 271 -8.74 -2.72 5.97
N PHE A 272 -9.83 -2.80 5.22
CA PHE A 272 -11.19 -2.58 5.66
C PHE A 272 -11.88 -3.88 6.10
N SER A 273 -12.95 -3.73 6.84
CA SER A 273 -13.98 -4.71 7.15
C SER A 273 -15.34 -4.02 7.00
N PHE A 274 -16.42 -4.78 7.08
CA PHE A 274 -17.75 -4.23 6.86
C PHE A 274 -18.62 -4.49 8.09
N TRP A 275 -19.64 -3.68 8.29
CA TRP A 275 -20.61 -3.87 9.34
C TRP A 275 -22.00 -3.44 8.86
N LYS A 276 -23.04 -4.06 9.41
CA LYS A 276 -24.41 -3.79 9.03
C LYS A 276 -25.03 -2.83 10.03
N THR A 277 -25.61 -1.74 9.56
CA THR A 277 -26.33 -0.76 10.40
C THR A 277 -27.67 -1.36 10.88
N ALA A 278 -28.29 -0.75 11.88
CA ALA A 278 -29.64 -1.15 12.33
C ALA A 278 -30.68 -1.08 11.19
N GLY A 279 -30.50 -0.16 10.23
CA GLY A 279 -31.33 -0.05 9.03
C GLY A 279 -30.98 -1.05 7.91
N GLY A 280 -30.19 -2.06 8.19
CA GLY A 280 -29.86 -3.14 7.24
C GLY A 280 -28.79 -2.82 6.19
N LYS A 281 -28.30 -1.59 6.09
CA LYS A 281 -27.25 -1.20 5.13
C LYS A 281 -25.86 -1.56 5.60
N TRP A 282 -25.03 -2.07 4.71
CA TRP A 282 -23.62 -2.30 4.95
C TRP A 282 -22.81 -0.99 4.83
N LYS A 283 -21.88 -0.80 5.76
CA LYS A 283 -20.92 0.32 5.75
C LYS A 283 -19.48 -0.18 6.00
N PRO A 284 -18.45 0.52 5.47
CA PRO A 284 -17.07 0.14 5.69
C PRO A 284 -16.59 0.65 7.04
N LYS A 285 -15.68 -0.10 7.67
CA LYS A 285 -14.93 0.30 8.86
C LYS A 285 -13.48 -0.18 8.73
N PRO A 286 -12.49 0.44 9.40
CA PRO A 286 -11.16 -0.12 9.46
C PRO A 286 -11.18 -1.50 10.13
N HIS A 287 -10.49 -2.47 9.52
CA HIS A 287 -10.34 -3.78 10.14
C HIS A 287 -9.55 -3.67 11.44
N ILE A 288 -9.88 -4.52 12.43
CA ILE A 288 -9.27 -4.48 13.77
C ILE A 288 -7.73 -4.52 13.75
N LYS A 289 -7.13 -5.30 12.85
CA LYS A 289 -5.66 -5.32 12.67
C LYS A 289 -5.10 -3.98 12.20
N SER A 290 -5.80 -3.26 11.33
CA SER A 290 -5.40 -1.93 10.86
C SER A 290 -5.45 -0.89 11.98
N TYR A 291 -6.49 -0.97 12.80
CA TYR A 291 -6.65 -0.15 14.00
C TYR A 291 -5.53 -0.41 15.03
N GLN A 292 -5.26 -1.68 15.34
CA GLN A 292 -4.19 -2.07 16.26
C GLN A 292 -2.80 -1.62 15.75
N LYS A 293 -2.58 -1.66 14.44
CA LYS A 293 -1.35 -1.16 13.82
C LYS A 293 -1.16 0.34 14.05
N LEU A 294 -2.21 1.13 13.86
CA LEU A 294 -2.19 2.56 14.17
C LEU A 294 -1.87 2.80 15.66
N LYS A 295 -2.57 2.13 16.58
CA LYS A 295 -2.33 2.25 18.03
C LYS A 295 -0.87 1.93 18.38
N ARG A 296 -0.32 0.84 17.83
CA ARG A 296 1.10 0.47 18.05
C ARG A 296 2.05 1.55 17.52
N LYS A 297 1.80 2.07 16.31
CA LYS A 297 2.64 3.13 15.72
C LYS A 297 2.61 4.41 16.53
N LEU A 298 1.43 4.86 16.95
CA LEU A 298 1.29 6.03 17.82
C LEU A 298 1.95 5.81 19.19
N LYS A 299 1.84 4.59 19.76
CA LYS A 299 2.55 4.23 21.00
C LYS A 299 4.07 4.34 20.85
N GLN A 300 4.64 3.87 19.74
CA GLN A 300 6.08 4.02 19.45
C GLN A 300 6.48 5.49 19.35
N LEU A 301 5.76 6.28 18.53
CA LEU A 301 6.03 7.70 18.34
C LEU A 301 5.88 8.53 19.61
N THR A 302 5.06 8.08 20.56
CA THR A 302 4.84 8.73 21.85
C THR A 302 5.60 8.06 23.00
N ASN A 303 6.65 7.29 22.70
CA ASN A 303 7.51 6.75 23.74
C ASN A 303 8.26 7.87 24.45
N ARG A 304 8.06 7.98 25.77
CA ARG A 304 8.65 9.03 26.60
C ARG A 304 10.19 8.96 26.71
N SER A 305 10.78 7.82 26.39
CA SER A 305 12.24 7.62 26.44
C SER A 305 12.94 7.97 25.13
N TRP A 306 12.20 8.30 24.09
CA TRP A 306 12.76 8.68 22.81
C TRP A 306 13.23 10.14 22.82
N SER A 307 14.53 10.37 22.63
CA SER A 307 15.21 11.66 22.76
C SER A 307 15.14 12.49 21.48
N ILE A 308 13.94 12.94 21.13
CA ILE A 308 13.71 13.91 20.05
C ILE A 308 12.90 15.10 20.56
N SER A 309 12.99 16.25 19.88
CA SER A 309 12.19 17.42 20.21
C SER A 309 10.69 17.12 20.13
N LEU A 310 9.89 17.87 20.89
CA LEU A 310 8.44 17.71 20.84
C LEU A 310 7.88 18.08 19.46
N ASP A 311 8.44 19.08 18.80
CA ASP A 311 7.97 19.59 17.51
C ASP A 311 8.28 18.58 16.38
N GLU A 312 9.46 17.97 16.40
CA GLU A 312 9.78 16.87 15.48
C GLU A 312 8.89 15.64 15.70
N ARG A 313 8.59 15.33 16.96
CA ARG A 313 7.67 14.27 17.33
C ARG A 313 6.26 14.52 16.79
N ILE A 314 5.76 15.76 16.98
CA ILE A 314 4.45 16.18 16.45
C ILE A 314 4.42 16.04 14.92
N LYS A 315 5.47 16.47 14.22
CA LYS A 315 5.58 16.27 12.76
C LYS A 315 5.44 14.80 12.37
N LYS A 316 6.17 13.89 13.02
CA LYS A 316 6.10 12.44 12.75
C LYS A 316 4.72 11.85 13.07
N ILE A 317 4.08 12.28 14.15
CA ILE A 317 2.70 11.88 14.50
C ILE A 317 1.73 12.36 13.42
N ASN A 318 1.82 13.63 13.01
CA ASN A 318 0.92 14.21 12.01
C ASN A 318 1.01 13.49 10.65
N TYR A 319 2.19 13.06 10.21
CA TYR A 319 2.33 12.23 9.00
C TYR A 319 1.53 10.93 9.10
N VAL A 320 1.65 10.23 10.25
CA VAL A 320 0.92 8.98 10.48
C VAL A 320 -0.58 9.21 10.56
N VAL A 321 -1.02 10.24 11.30
CA VAL A 321 -2.44 10.60 11.47
C VAL A 321 -3.07 10.93 10.13
N ARG A 322 -2.48 11.87 9.38
CA ARG A 322 -3.01 12.28 8.08
C ARG A 322 -3.04 11.12 7.08
N GLY A 323 -1.94 10.38 6.94
CA GLY A 323 -1.87 9.26 6.01
C GLY A 323 -2.91 8.17 6.32
N TRP A 324 -3.06 7.80 7.60
CA TRP A 324 -4.01 6.78 8.00
C TRP A 324 -5.47 7.23 7.86
N VAL A 325 -5.80 8.44 8.32
CA VAL A 325 -7.18 8.96 8.23
C VAL A 325 -7.58 9.18 6.78
N ASN A 326 -6.69 9.71 5.92
CA ASN A 326 -6.96 9.89 4.50
C ASN A 326 -7.20 8.55 3.79
N TYR A 327 -6.46 7.50 4.14
CA TYR A 327 -6.66 6.17 3.56
C TYR A 327 -8.02 5.57 3.92
N PHE A 328 -8.47 5.75 5.17
CA PHE A 328 -9.74 5.23 5.68
C PHE A 328 -10.89 6.25 5.65
N ARG A 329 -10.78 7.32 4.87
CA ARG A 329 -11.72 8.45 4.89
C ARG A 329 -13.18 8.06 4.56
N ILE A 330 -13.40 6.98 3.81
CA ILE A 330 -14.72 6.45 3.49
C ILE A 330 -15.32 5.59 4.63
N ALA A 331 -14.52 5.22 5.61
CA ALA A 331 -14.92 4.34 6.69
C ALA A 331 -15.69 5.08 7.80
N ASN A 332 -16.69 4.42 8.37
CA ASN A 332 -17.36 4.92 9.57
C ASN A 332 -16.50 4.57 10.81
N MET A 333 -15.86 5.57 11.41
CA MET A 333 -14.87 5.35 12.47
C MET A 333 -14.82 6.44 13.56
N LYS A 334 -15.82 7.35 13.64
CA LYS A 334 -15.83 8.51 14.53
C LYS A 334 -15.50 8.14 15.99
N GLY A 335 -16.26 7.22 16.60
CA GLY A 335 -16.05 6.84 18.01
C GLY A 335 -14.67 6.20 18.25
N MET A 336 -14.17 5.43 17.27
CA MET A 336 -12.84 4.84 17.31
C MET A 336 -11.74 5.93 17.34
N LEU A 337 -11.90 6.98 16.56
CA LEU A 337 -10.95 8.10 16.50
C LEU A 337 -10.96 8.94 17.78
N GLU A 338 -12.14 9.16 18.37
CA GLU A 338 -12.29 9.85 19.65
C GLU A 338 -11.49 9.14 20.76
N GLU A 339 -11.58 7.80 20.82
CA GLU A 339 -10.80 6.99 21.78
C GLU A 339 -9.29 7.15 21.58
N ILE A 340 -8.83 7.05 20.31
CA ILE A 340 -7.40 7.22 20.00
C ILE A 340 -6.93 8.62 20.37
N ASP A 341 -7.68 9.65 20.02
CA ASP A 341 -7.34 11.04 20.31
C ASP A 341 -7.23 11.28 21.82
N LYS A 342 -8.15 10.75 22.62
CA LYS A 342 -8.10 10.83 24.08
C LYS A 342 -6.79 10.21 24.62
N HIS A 343 -6.42 9.05 24.09
CA HIS A 343 -5.19 8.38 24.48
C HIS A 343 -3.93 9.13 24.00
N LEU A 344 -3.92 9.61 22.76
CA LEU A 344 -2.82 10.36 22.17
C LEU A 344 -2.54 11.66 22.94
N ARG A 345 -3.58 12.44 23.25
CA ARG A 345 -3.45 13.67 24.05
C ARG A 345 -2.82 13.40 25.41
N THR A 346 -3.27 12.37 26.09
CA THR A 346 -2.70 11.98 27.39
C THR A 346 -1.21 11.65 27.27
N ARG A 347 -0.82 10.89 26.24
CA ARG A 347 0.60 10.54 26.03
C ARG A 347 1.46 11.76 25.67
N ILE A 348 0.94 12.72 24.93
CA ILE A 348 1.65 13.98 24.64
C ILE A 348 1.84 14.80 25.92
N ARG A 349 0.80 14.90 26.77
CA ARG A 349 0.91 15.55 28.08
C ARG A 349 1.97 14.89 28.95
N VAL A 350 2.07 13.55 28.95
CA VAL A 350 3.12 12.81 29.68
C VAL A 350 4.51 13.17 29.19
N ILE A 351 4.70 13.36 27.87
CA ILE A 351 5.99 13.78 27.31
C ILE A 351 6.35 15.19 27.78
N ILE A 352 5.41 16.13 27.68
CA ILE A 352 5.58 17.51 28.14
C ILE A 352 5.91 17.52 29.65
N TRP A 353 5.15 16.77 30.45
CA TRP A 353 5.37 16.64 31.87
C TRP A 353 6.76 16.10 32.22
N LYS A 354 7.21 15.10 31.50
CA LYS A 354 8.57 14.54 31.67
C LYS A 354 9.67 15.56 31.36
N GLN A 355 9.45 16.44 30.39
CA GLN A 355 10.42 17.52 30.06
C GLN A 355 10.58 18.53 31.19
N TRP A 356 9.57 18.69 32.02
CA TRP A 356 9.62 19.53 33.23
C TRP A 356 10.24 18.76 34.39
N LYS A 357 11.50 18.45 34.32
CA LYS A 357 12.22 17.54 35.25
C LYS A 357 12.12 17.94 36.72
N LYS A 358 12.31 19.24 37.04
CA LYS A 358 12.33 19.77 38.41
C LYS A 358 10.94 20.30 38.83
N ILE A 359 10.61 20.18 40.12
CA ILE A 359 9.36 20.68 40.69
C ILE A 359 9.18 22.19 40.40
N SER A 360 10.22 23.00 40.61
CA SER A 360 10.24 24.41 40.29
C SER A 360 9.90 24.70 38.81
N ARG A 361 10.41 23.86 37.90
CA ARG A 361 10.09 24.00 36.46
C ARG A 361 8.65 23.65 36.16
N ARG A 362 8.11 22.60 36.79
CA ARG A 362 6.69 22.20 36.67
C ARG A 362 5.77 23.32 37.16
N TYR A 363 6.04 23.83 38.36
CA TYR A 363 5.29 24.92 38.95
C TYR A 363 5.29 26.17 38.02
N LYS A 364 6.49 26.63 37.61
CA LYS A 364 6.61 27.80 36.71
C LYS A 364 5.85 27.61 35.40
N ALA A 365 5.97 26.41 34.78
CA ALA A 365 5.27 26.08 33.53
C ALA A 365 3.75 26.06 33.73
N LEU A 366 3.23 25.52 34.84
CA LEU A 366 1.79 25.50 35.13
C LEU A 366 1.25 26.89 35.35
N ARG A 367 2.00 27.78 36.08
CA ARG A 367 1.65 29.18 36.25
C ARG A 367 1.60 29.95 34.93
N GLN A 368 2.58 29.73 34.04
CA GLN A 368 2.60 30.30 32.69
C GLN A 368 1.43 29.83 31.80
N LEU A 369 0.90 28.64 32.09
CA LEU A 369 -0.27 28.08 31.39
C LEU A 369 -1.62 28.61 32.00
N GLY A 370 -1.57 29.49 33.00
CA GLY A 370 -2.76 30.11 33.58
C GLY A 370 -3.35 29.38 34.78
N MET A 371 -2.59 28.47 35.42
CA MET A 371 -3.07 27.77 36.61
C MET A 371 -2.87 28.60 37.88
N GLU A 372 -3.82 28.58 38.78
CA GLU A 372 -3.73 29.25 40.06
C GLU A 372 -2.57 28.73 40.91
N HIS A 373 -2.08 29.59 41.85
CA HIS A 373 -0.89 29.28 42.65
C HIS A 373 -0.98 27.95 43.37
N GLU A 374 -2.02 27.78 44.17
CA GLU A 374 -2.21 26.61 45.03
C GLU A 374 -2.34 25.32 44.24
N ILE A 375 -3.14 25.34 43.19
CA ILE A 375 -3.34 24.20 42.32
C ILE A 375 -2.03 23.84 41.58
N ALA A 376 -1.32 24.84 41.06
CA ALA A 376 -0.04 24.65 40.39
C ALA A 376 1.03 24.07 41.35
N PHE A 377 1.08 24.53 42.59
CA PHE A 377 1.99 24.05 43.62
C PHE A 377 1.69 22.59 43.96
N ASN A 378 0.43 22.24 44.23
CA ASN A 378 -0.01 20.87 44.54
C ASN A 378 0.23 19.91 43.37
N CYS A 379 -0.05 20.34 42.14
CA CYS A 379 0.25 19.53 40.95
C CYS A 379 1.75 19.32 40.73
N ALA A 380 2.59 20.32 40.92
CA ALA A 380 4.04 20.25 40.72
C ALA A 380 4.71 19.29 41.73
N ASN A 381 4.22 19.32 43.00
CA ASN A 381 4.71 18.49 44.09
C ASN A 381 4.10 17.07 44.15
N THR A 382 3.27 16.71 43.18
CA THR A 382 2.56 15.43 43.18
C THR A 382 3.52 14.24 43.22
N ARG A 383 3.15 13.20 43.99
CA ARG A 383 3.80 11.88 44.01
C ARG A 383 3.18 10.91 43.01
N LYS A 384 2.12 11.31 42.28
CA LYS A 384 1.46 10.47 41.26
C LYS A 384 2.39 10.20 40.10
N GLY A 385 2.34 8.99 39.54
CA GLY A 385 3.06 8.67 38.32
C GLY A 385 2.66 9.58 37.15
N PHE A 386 3.56 9.81 36.21
CA PHE A 386 3.40 10.76 35.08
C PHE A 386 2.12 10.57 34.27
N TYR A 387 1.69 9.33 34.08
CA TYR A 387 0.46 9.05 33.35
C TYR A 387 -0.79 9.43 34.17
N GLN A 388 -0.78 9.18 35.47
CA GLN A 388 -1.91 9.46 36.35
C GLN A 388 -2.12 10.96 36.56
N ILE A 389 -1.05 11.73 36.79
CA ILE A 389 -1.18 13.18 36.91
C ILE A 389 -1.68 13.81 35.62
N CYS A 390 -1.24 13.32 34.44
CA CYS A 390 -1.66 13.83 33.14
C CYS A 390 -3.12 13.48 32.77
N LYS A 391 -3.77 12.55 33.49
CA LYS A 391 -5.20 12.28 33.39
C LYS A 391 -6.08 13.19 34.24
N THR A 392 -5.50 13.92 35.19
CA THR A 392 -6.29 14.82 36.06
C THR A 392 -6.86 16.00 35.26
N ARG A 393 -8.03 16.47 35.69
CA ARG A 393 -8.67 17.64 35.06
C ARG A 393 -7.77 18.89 35.07
N TYR A 394 -6.93 19.03 36.09
CA TYR A 394 -6.01 20.16 36.22
C TYR A 394 -4.97 20.21 35.10
N ILE A 395 -4.28 19.11 34.83
CA ILE A 395 -3.30 19.04 33.74
C ILE A 395 -3.99 19.06 32.37
N GLN A 396 -5.19 18.47 32.24
CA GLN A 396 -5.97 18.56 31.01
C GLN A 396 -6.44 20.02 30.73
N PHE A 397 -6.73 20.78 31.72
CA PHE A 397 -7.05 22.22 31.63
C PHE A 397 -5.79 23.02 31.25
N ALA A 398 -4.69 22.84 31.98
CA ALA A 398 -3.45 23.58 31.75
C ALA A 398 -2.88 23.31 30.32
N ILE A 399 -2.87 22.05 29.89
CA ILE A 399 -2.45 21.65 28.55
C ILE A 399 -3.69 21.15 27.80
N ASN A 400 -4.59 22.10 27.48
CA ASN A 400 -5.86 21.77 26.82
C ASN A 400 -5.69 21.44 25.34
N ASN A 401 -6.77 21.02 24.69
CA ASN A 401 -6.75 20.62 23.29
C ASN A 401 -6.39 21.77 22.36
N GLU A 402 -6.81 22.99 22.67
CA GLU A 402 -6.52 24.18 21.88
C GLU A 402 -5.02 24.48 21.88
N LYS A 403 -4.37 24.45 23.05
CA LYS A 403 -2.92 24.64 23.17
C LYS A 403 -2.13 23.55 22.41
N LEU A 404 -2.63 22.32 22.41
CA LEU A 404 -2.01 21.25 21.61
C LEU A 404 -2.18 21.49 20.09
N ARG A 405 -3.34 21.98 19.66
CA ARG A 405 -3.57 22.39 18.24
C ARG A 405 -2.68 23.58 17.86
N LYS A 406 -2.60 24.62 18.69
CA LYS A 406 -1.70 25.77 18.47
C LYS A 406 -0.24 25.34 18.34
N ARG A 407 0.17 24.26 19.02
CA ARG A 407 1.50 23.65 18.87
C ARG A 407 1.64 22.77 17.63
N GLY A 408 0.62 22.66 16.80
CA GLY A 408 0.64 21.97 15.54
C GLY A 408 0.23 20.49 15.59
N LEU A 409 -0.27 19.96 16.73
CA LEU A 409 -0.77 18.58 16.80
C LEU A 409 -2.09 18.45 16.06
N VAL A 410 -2.12 17.56 15.06
CA VAL A 410 -3.35 17.21 14.34
C VAL A 410 -4.07 16.09 15.10
N PHE A 411 -5.34 16.28 15.42
CA PHE A 411 -6.17 15.23 15.97
C PHE A 411 -6.80 14.39 14.87
N LEU A 412 -6.95 13.09 15.14
CA LEU A 412 -7.51 12.17 14.16
C LEU A 412 -8.95 12.54 13.77
N LEU A 413 -9.76 12.92 14.77
CA LEU A 413 -11.14 13.32 14.51
C LEU A 413 -11.22 14.61 13.70
N ASP A 414 -10.37 15.62 14.01
CA ASP A 414 -10.33 16.88 13.25
C ASP A 414 -9.96 16.61 11.76
N GLN A 415 -8.97 15.73 11.54
CA GLN A 415 -8.58 15.33 10.19
C GLN A 415 -9.71 14.57 9.48
N TYR A 416 -10.36 13.64 10.18
CA TYR A 416 -11.47 12.86 9.64
C TYR A 416 -12.64 13.76 9.23
N THR A 417 -13.05 14.69 10.05
CA THR A 417 -14.14 15.65 9.73
C THR A 417 -13.84 16.45 8.46
N LYS A 418 -12.55 16.71 8.17
CA LYS A 418 -12.16 17.45 6.96
C LYS A 418 -12.21 16.62 5.69
N VAL A 419 -11.91 15.32 5.78
CA VAL A 419 -11.68 14.47 4.59
C VAL A 419 -12.71 13.36 4.42
N HIS A 420 -13.61 13.16 5.40
CA HIS A 420 -14.59 12.08 5.35
C HIS A 420 -15.54 12.26 4.17
N ILE A 421 -15.70 11.18 3.43
CA ILE A 421 -16.66 11.05 2.32
C ILE A 421 -17.65 9.98 2.75
N GLU A 422 -18.91 10.35 2.87
CA GLU A 422 -19.96 9.38 3.15
C GLU A 422 -20.23 8.56 1.89
N CYS A 423 -20.11 7.22 2.00
CA CYS A 423 -20.56 6.34 0.93
C CYS A 423 -22.11 6.33 0.96
N THR A 424 -22.70 7.25 0.20
CA THR A 424 -24.13 7.28 -0.06
C THR A 424 -24.41 6.41 -1.27
N ASN A 425 -24.97 5.24 -1.04
CA ASN A 425 -25.77 4.48 -1.99
C ASN A 425 -27.08 4.10 -1.32
#